data_fbcc3c74ff077c384b33395dcf756504
#
_entry.id   fbcc3c74ff077c384b33395dcf756504
#
_cell.length_a   1.000
_cell.length_b   1.000
_cell.length_c   1.000
_cell.angle_alpha   90.00
_cell.angle_beta   90.00
_cell.angle_gamma   90.00
#
_symmetry.space_group_name_H-M   'P 1'
#
loop_
_entity.id
_entity.type
_entity.pdbx_description
1 polymer ?
#
loop_
_entity_poly.entity_id
_entity_poly.type
_entity_poly.pdbx_seq_one_letter_code
_entity_poly.pdbx_strand_id
1 'polypeptide(L)'
;MAHAPSETPRETATLAGGCFWCLEAVFLELRGVESATSGYSGGQVCNPSYEQVCTGRTGHAEVVQVVFDPAVISFRELLEVFFTIHDPTTLDRQGTDVGTQYRSAIFYHSPAQKAVADAVIAELSAAGLWDGPIVTEVTPFEPFYPAEEYHRDYFRRNPAQSYCAVVVAPKVAKARKKFLEKLKR
;
A
#
# COMPACT_ATOMS: atom_id res chain seq x y z
N MET A 1 -25.44 10.97 -20.64
CA MET A 1 -24.20 11.21 -21.42
C MET A 1 -23.13 10.28 -20.88
N ALA A 2 -22.70 9.33 -21.68
CA ALA A 2 -21.62 8.43 -21.32
C ALA A 2 -20.33 9.26 -21.23
N HIS A 3 -19.68 9.26 -20.06
CA HIS A 3 -18.33 9.81 -19.93
C HIS A 3 -17.42 8.97 -20.84
N ALA A 4 -16.82 9.62 -21.83
CA ALA A 4 -15.74 9.00 -22.57
C ALA A 4 -14.66 8.56 -21.57
N PRO A 5 -14.05 7.38 -21.73
CA PRO A 5 -12.95 6.97 -20.87
C PRO A 5 -11.86 8.03 -20.97
N SER A 6 -11.33 8.45 -19.81
CA SER A 6 -10.21 9.37 -19.74
C SER A 6 -9.07 8.84 -20.61
N GLU A 7 -8.58 9.64 -21.56
CA GLU A 7 -7.43 9.29 -22.42
C GLU A 7 -6.09 9.33 -21.67
N THR A 8 -6.13 9.67 -20.39
CA THR A 8 -4.91 9.75 -19.56
C THR A 8 -4.32 8.36 -19.36
N PRO A 9 -3.02 8.16 -19.64
CA PRO A 9 -2.36 6.88 -19.38
C PRO A 9 -2.47 6.51 -17.90
N ARG A 10 -2.74 5.23 -17.62
CA ARG A 10 -2.76 4.71 -16.25
C ARG A 10 -1.35 4.66 -15.68
N GLU A 11 -1.25 4.90 -14.38
CA GLU A 11 -0.02 4.73 -13.64
C GLU A 11 -0.14 3.57 -12.65
N THR A 12 1.02 3.06 -12.24
CA THR A 12 1.12 1.98 -11.26
C THR A 12 1.92 2.45 -10.06
N ALA A 13 1.41 2.20 -8.86
CA ALA A 13 2.11 2.39 -7.59
C ALA A 13 2.30 1.04 -6.91
N THR A 14 3.47 0.79 -6.33
CA THR A 14 3.76 -0.42 -5.56
C THR A 14 4.21 -0.03 -4.16
N LEU A 15 3.41 -0.36 -3.15
CA LEU A 15 3.53 0.13 -1.79
C LEU A 15 3.52 -1.01 -0.78
N ALA A 16 4.42 -0.95 0.19
CA ALA A 16 4.52 -1.88 1.32
C ALA A 16 4.30 -1.12 2.63
N GLY A 17 3.39 -1.58 3.46
CA GLY A 17 3.05 -0.90 4.72
C GLY A 17 2.41 -1.87 5.72
N GLY A 18 3.00 -3.02 5.94
CA GLY A 18 2.48 -4.08 6.77
C GLY A 18 1.63 -5.08 6.00
N CYS A 19 0.60 -5.62 6.65
CA CYS A 19 -0.26 -6.61 6.01
C CYS A 19 -0.96 -6.04 4.76
N PHE A 20 -0.80 -6.71 3.63
CA PHE A 20 -1.37 -6.25 2.36
C PHE A 20 -2.91 -6.28 2.32
N TRP A 21 -3.58 -7.05 3.19
CA TRP A 21 -5.04 -7.00 3.30
C TRP A 21 -5.54 -5.61 3.71
N CYS A 22 -4.79 -4.92 4.58
CA CYS A 22 -5.12 -3.55 5.00
C CYS A 22 -5.01 -2.56 3.85
N LEU A 23 -3.90 -2.60 3.13
CA LEU A 23 -3.63 -1.69 2.02
C LEU A 23 -4.62 -1.93 0.88
N GLU A 24 -4.81 -3.18 0.49
CA GLU A 24 -5.76 -3.56 -0.57
C GLU A 24 -7.17 -3.06 -0.25
N ALA A 25 -7.66 -3.32 0.97
CA ALA A 25 -8.99 -2.91 1.39
C ALA A 25 -9.22 -1.40 1.28
N VAL A 26 -8.23 -0.60 1.67
CA VAL A 26 -8.33 0.86 1.62
C VAL A 26 -8.22 1.37 0.19
N PHE A 27 -7.22 0.94 -0.56
CA PHE A 27 -7.00 1.47 -1.91
C PHE A 27 -8.12 1.12 -2.87
N LEU A 28 -8.75 -0.04 -2.74
CA LEU A 28 -9.91 -0.41 -3.55
C LEU A 28 -11.11 0.54 -3.42
N GLU A 29 -11.21 1.26 -2.30
CA GLU A 29 -12.31 2.20 -2.06
C GLU A 29 -12.09 3.60 -2.66
N LEU A 30 -10.89 3.90 -3.15
CA LEU A 30 -10.54 5.23 -3.65
C LEU A 30 -11.00 5.45 -5.09
N ARG A 31 -11.62 6.61 -5.35
CA ARG A 31 -11.91 7.04 -6.73
C ARG A 31 -10.62 7.18 -7.51
N GLY A 32 -10.62 6.73 -8.75
CA GLY A 32 -9.45 6.75 -9.62
C GLY A 32 -8.59 5.51 -9.50
N VAL A 33 -8.76 4.69 -8.47
CA VAL A 33 -8.11 3.38 -8.36
C VAL A 33 -8.92 2.34 -9.13
N GLU A 34 -8.30 1.78 -10.16
CA GLU A 34 -8.92 0.74 -10.99
C GLU A 34 -8.72 -0.66 -10.41
N SER A 35 -7.54 -0.91 -9.86
CA SER A 35 -7.22 -2.17 -9.21
C SER A 35 -6.21 -1.96 -8.10
N ALA A 36 -6.26 -2.84 -7.11
CA ALA A 36 -5.25 -2.97 -6.07
C ALA A 36 -5.04 -4.47 -5.83
N THR A 37 -3.84 -4.94 -6.12
CA THR A 37 -3.52 -6.36 -6.08
C THR A 37 -2.45 -6.62 -5.04
N SER A 38 -2.75 -7.47 -4.06
CA SER A 38 -1.79 -7.94 -3.06
C SER A 38 -0.75 -8.86 -3.70
N GLY A 39 0.50 -8.73 -3.26
CA GLY A 39 1.59 -9.55 -3.78
C GLY A 39 2.87 -9.34 -3.01
N TYR A 40 3.96 -9.75 -3.63
CA TYR A 40 5.30 -9.75 -3.06
C TYR A 40 6.28 -9.05 -3.98
N SER A 41 7.15 -8.23 -3.41
CA SER A 41 8.19 -7.53 -4.19
C SER A 41 9.38 -7.13 -3.29
N GLY A 42 10.51 -6.86 -3.92
CA GLY A 42 11.73 -6.39 -3.24
C GLY A 42 12.64 -7.49 -2.73
N GLY A 43 12.30 -8.74 -2.93
CA GLY A 43 13.09 -9.90 -2.52
C GLY A 43 13.77 -10.61 -3.69
N GLN A 44 14.36 -11.76 -3.41
CA GLN A 44 15.21 -12.49 -4.36
C GLN A 44 14.63 -13.82 -4.82
N VAL A 45 13.62 -14.34 -4.12
CA VAL A 45 12.97 -15.61 -4.47
C VAL A 45 11.95 -15.37 -5.56
N CYS A 46 12.09 -16.09 -6.69
CA CYS A 46 11.12 -16.03 -7.79
C CYS A 46 9.84 -16.78 -7.41
N ASN A 47 8.69 -16.19 -7.74
CA ASN A 47 7.37 -16.79 -7.48
C ASN A 47 7.22 -17.37 -6.05
N PRO A 48 7.46 -16.55 -5.00
CA PRO A 48 7.42 -17.06 -3.63
C PRO A 48 5.99 -17.44 -3.26
N SER A 49 5.85 -18.43 -2.38
CA SER A 49 4.57 -18.70 -1.72
C SER A 49 4.42 -17.79 -0.49
N TYR A 50 3.18 -17.63 -0.02
CA TYR A 50 2.89 -16.91 1.22
C TYR A 50 3.69 -17.47 2.40
N GLU A 51 3.73 -18.79 2.53
CA GLU A 51 4.47 -19.48 3.58
C GLU A 51 5.96 -19.18 3.52
N GLN A 52 6.55 -19.12 2.33
CA GLN A 52 7.96 -18.75 2.16
C GLN A 52 8.19 -17.32 2.58
N VAL A 53 7.33 -16.37 2.18
CA VAL A 53 7.44 -14.96 2.59
C VAL A 53 7.31 -14.81 4.10
N CYS A 54 6.41 -15.55 4.73
CA CYS A 54 6.22 -15.53 6.19
C CYS A 54 7.44 -16.00 6.97
N THR A 55 8.39 -16.72 6.36
CA THR A 55 9.65 -17.08 7.02
C THR A 55 10.56 -15.87 7.24
N GLY A 56 10.34 -14.75 6.55
CA GLY A 56 11.22 -13.58 6.56
C GLY A 56 12.53 -13.77 5.81
N ARG A 57 12.70 -14.86 5.07
CA ARG A 57 13.96 -15.23 4.40
C ARG A 57 13.99 -14.96 2.91
N THR A 58 12.86 -14.63 2.30
CA THR A 58 12.78 -14.36 0.86
C THR A 58 13.28 -12.97 0.49
N GLY A 59 13.37 -12.07 1.46
CA GLY A 59 13.65 -10.64 1.23
C GLY A 59 12.45 -9.85 0.71
N HIS A 60 11.34 -10.52 0.34
CA HIS A 60 10.14 -9.84 -0.13
C HIS A 60 9.39 -9.11 0.99
N ALA A 61 8.83 -7.94 0.63
CA ALA A 61 7.78 -7.30 1.39
C ALA A 61 6.42 -7.74 0.87
N GLU A 62 5.42 -7.78 1.76
CA GLU A 62 4.03 -7.77 1.36
C GLU A 62 3.71 -6.40 0.77
N VAL A 63 3.25 -6.36 -0.45
CA VAL A 63 2.96 -5.11 -1.16
C VAL A 63 1.56 -5.12 -1.74
N VAL A 64 1.05 -3.94 -2.04
CA VAL A 64 -0.09 -3.76 -2.92
C VAL A 64 0.39 -3.04 -4.18
N GLN A 65 0.00 -3.56 -5.33
CA GLN A 65 0.20 -2.88 -6.61
C GLN A 65 -1.12 -2.24 -7.04
N VAL A 66 -1.09 -0.91 -7.14
CA VAL A 66 -2.26 -0.09 -7.41
C VAL A 66 -2.17 0.46 -8.83
N VAL A 67 -3.17 0.20 -9.66
CA VAL A 67 -3.33 0.83 -10.96
C VAL A 67 -4.37 1.95 -10.82
N PHE A 68 -4.00 3.16 -11.21
CA PHE A 68 -4.82 4.34 -10.98
C PHE A 68 -4.81 5.31 -12.17
N ASP A 69 -5.86 6.11 -12.23
CA ASP A 69 -5.98 7.22 -13.18
C ASP A 69 -5.42 8.50 -12.54
N PRO A 70 -4.26 9.01 -12.99
CA PRO A 70 -3.64 10.18 -12.39
C PRO A 70 -4.43 11.48 -12.62
N ALA A 71 -5.40 11.49 -13.53
CA ALA A 71 -6.32 12.62 -13.70
C ALA A 71 -7.38 12.69 -12.60
N VAL A 72 -7.65 11.57 -11.91
CA VAL A 72 -8.66 11.48 -10.84
C VAL A 72 -8.01 11.50 -9.47
N ILE A 73 -6.94 10.73 -9.28
CA ILE A 73 -6.16 10.68 -8.04
C ILE A 73 -4.67 10.68 -8.37
N SER A 74 -3.90 11.55 -7.72
CA SER A 74 -2.47 11.66 -7.96
C SER A 74 -1.69 10.62 -7.15
N PHE A 75 -0.44 10.35 -7.55
CA PHE A 75 0.49 9.53 -6.76
C PHE A 75 0.70 10.12 -5.37
N ARG A 76 0.80 11.46 -5.26
CA ARG A 76 0.89 12.15 -3.96
C ARG A 76 -0.31 11.85 -3.07
N GLU A 77 -1.52 11.91 -3.61
CA GLU A 77 -2.74 11.60 -2.85
C GLU A 77 -2.78 10.14 -2.39
N LEU A 78 -2.30 9.19 -3.21
CA LEU A 78 -2.13 7.80 -2.79
C LEU A 78 -1.16 7.69 -1.61
N LEU A 79 -0.04 8.43 -1.63
CA LEU A 79 0.92 8.44 -0.53
C LEU A 79 0.35 9.07 0.74
N GLU A 80 -0.49 10.08 0.64
CA GLU A 80 -1.19 10.67 1.80
C GLU A 80 -2.07 9.64 2.49
N VAL A 81 -2.79 8.82 1.72
CA VAL A 81 -3.56 7.70 2.25
C VAL A 81 -2.65 6.65 2.87
N PHE A 82 -1.60 6.25 2.16
CA PHE A 82 -0.60 5.28 2.60
C PHE A 82 0.01 5.62 3.97
N PHE A 83 0.48 6.85 4.14
CA PHE A 83 1.06 7.31 5.39
C PHE A 83 0.03 7.53 6.52
N THR A 84 -1.23 7.58 6.19
CA THR A 84 -2.31 7.68 7.19
C THR A 84 -2.67 6.32 7.79
N ILE A 85 -2.58 5.24 7.02
CA ILE A 85 -3.09 3.93 7.41
C ILE A 85 -2.03 2.97 7.94
N HIS A 86 -0.78 3.39 8.02
CA HIS A 86 0.28 2.60 8.65
C HIS A 86 1.25 3.48 9.43
N ASP A 87 2.03 2.88 10.32
CA ASP A 87 3.10 3.56 11.05
C ASP A 87 4.40 3.43 10.25
N PRO A 88 4.93 4.54 9.69
CA PRO A 88 6.14 4.51 8.87
C PRO A 88 7.43 4.58 9.70
N THR A 89 7.35 4.51 11.02
CA THR A 89 8.51 4.69 11.94
C THR A 89 9.04 3.40 12.53
N THR A 90 8.37 2.27 12.28
CA THR A 90 8.77 0.97 12.83
C THR A 90 9.51 0.15 11.77
N LEU A 91 10.78 -0.14 12.06
CA LEU A 91 11.62 -0.92 11.15
C LEU A 91 11.21 -2.39 11.16
N ASP A 92 11.01 -2.95 9.94
CA ASP A 92 10.66 -4.36 9.74
C ASP A 92 9.49 -4.83 10.62
N ARG A 93 8.53 -3.94 10.82
CA ARG A 93 7.40 -4.19 11.72
C ARG A 93 6.24 -3.28 11.39
N GLN A 94 5.02 -3.79 11.58
CA GLN A 94 3.80 -2.96 11.58
C GLN A 94 2.86 -3.45 12.68
N GLY A 95 2.68 -2.64 13.73
CA GLY A 95 1.89 -3.04 14.88
C GLY A 95 2.44 -4.31 15.53
N THR A 96 1.64 -5.36 15.60
CA THR A 96 2.03 -6.67 16.15
C THR A 96 2.67 -7.59 15.12
N ASP A 97 2.63 -7.22 13.83
CA ASP A 97 3.26 -8.00 12.76
C ASP A 97 4.75 -7.68 12.66
N VAL A 98 5.60 -8.63 12.96
CA VAL A 98 7.05 -8.49 13.01
C VAL A 98 7.71 -9.32 11.92
N GLY A 99 8.61 -8.70 11.17
CA GLY A 99 9.39 -9.32 10.11
C GLY A 99 9.65 -8.37 8.94
N THR A 100 10.68 -8.68 8.15
CA THR A 100 11.07 -7.87 6.98
C THR A 100 9.93 -7.78 5.94
N GLN A 101 9.05 -8.77 5.88
CA GLN A 101 7.89 -8.77 5.00
C GLN A 101 6.87 -7.69 5.34
N TYR A 102 6.89 -7.15 6.54
CA TYR A 102 5.98 -6.09 7.01
C TYR A 102 6.61 -4.69 7.02
N ARG A 103 7.78 -4.54 6.40
CA ARG A 103 8.47 -3.25 6.34
C ARG A 103 7.71 -2.22 5.52
N SER A 104 7.95 -0.94 5.81
CA SER A 104 7.43 0.18 5.06
C SER A 104 8.33 0.49 3.87
N ALA A 105 7.79 0.48 2.66
CA ALA A 105 8.55 0.79 1.45
C ALA A 105 7.67 1.35 0.33
N ILE A 106 8.29 2.18 -0.49
CA ILE A 106 7.74 2.69 -1.75
C ILE A 106 8.67 2.22 -2.86
N PHE A 107 8.16 1.38 -3.77
CA PHE A 107 8.89 0.91 -4.94
C PHE A 107 8.51 1.80 -6.13
N TYR A 108 9.32 2.82 -6.44
CA TYR A 108 8.97 3.78 -7.47
C TYR A 108 9.14 3.22 -8.88
N HIS A 109 8.20 3.55 -9.76
CA HIS A 109 8.20 3.14 -11.16
C HIS A 109 8.80 4.20 -12.09
N SER A 110 9.07 5.40 -11.58
CA SER A 110 9.62 6.50 -12.37
C SER A 110 10.38 7.49 -11.50
N PRO A 111 11.29 8.29 -12.07
CA PRO A 111 11.95 9.38 -11.34
C PRO A 111 10.95 10.39 -10.75
N ALA A 112 9.83 10.63 -11.41
CA ALA A 112 8.76 11.51 -10.92
C ALA A 112 8.12 10.95 -9.64
N GLN A 113 7.86 9.65 -9.58
CA GLN A 113 7.36 9.01 -8.35
C GLN A 113 8.36 9.11 -7.20
N LYS A 114 9.65 8.89 -7.49
CA LYS A 114 10.71 9.04 -6.49
C LYS A 114 10.72 10.46 -5.91
N ALA A 115 10.67 11.47 -6.77
CA ALA A 115 10.67 12.86 -6.34
C ALA A 115 9.47 13.19 -5.44
N VAL A 116 8.28 12.71 -5.78
CA VAL A 116 7.07 12.89 -4.96
C VAL A 116 7.21 12.16 -3.62
N ALA A 117 7.69 10.92 -3.62
CA ALA A 117 7.89 10.16 -2.39
C ALA A 117 8.88 10.85 -1.44
N ASP A 118 10.02 11.30 -1.96
CA ASP A 118 11.02 12.01 -1.16
C ASP A 118 10.45 13.32 -0.59
N ALA A 119 9.68 14.08 -1.38
CA ALA A 119 9.05 15.32 -0.94
C ALA A 119 8.00 15.09 0.15
N VAL A 120 7.15 14.09 -0.01
CA VAL A 120 6.11 13.76 0.99
C VAL A 120 6.75 13.33 2.31
N ILE A 121 7.78 12.48 2.27
CA ILE A 121 8.50 12.04 3.47
C ILE A 121 9.14 13.23 4.18
N ALA A 122 9.78 14.14 3.43
CA ALA A 122 10.39 15.35 4.01
C ALA A 122 9.34 16.24 4.68
N GLU A 123 8.21 16.46 4.03
CA GLU A 123 7.11 17.28 4.58
C GLU A 123 6.51 16.67 5.84
N LEU A 124 6.25 15.36 5.83
CA LEU A 124 5.71 14.65 6.99
C LEU A 124 6.69 14.60 8.15
N SER A 125 7.99 14.42 7.87
CA SER A 125 9.05 14.46 8.88
C SER A 125 9.13 15.83 9.53
N ALA A 126 9.05 16.91 8.74
CA ALA A 126 9.06 18.27 9.25
C ALA A 126 7.80 18.60 10.08
N ALA A 127 6.66 18.00 9.76
CA ALA A 127 5.42 18.19 10.52
C ALA A 127 5.42 17.52 11.91
N GLY A 128 6.37 16.59 12.17
CA GLY A 128 6.53 15.98 13.47
C GLY A 128 5.34 15.15 13.96
N LEU A 129 4.67 14.46 13.04
CA LEU A 129 3.45 13.69 13.35
C LEU A 129 3.72 12.41 14.15
N TRP A 130 4.96 11.93 14.16
CA TRP A 130 5.38 10.72 14.87
C TRP A 130 6.54 11.03 15.81
N ASP A 131 6.68 10.25 16.87
CA ASP A 131 7.75 10.40 17.84
C ASP A 131 9.12 9.96 17.31
N GLY A 132 9.15 9.10 16.31
CA GLY A 132 10.36 8.58 15.69
C GLY A 132 10.53 9.02 14.24
N PRO A 133 11.71 8.77 13.65
CA PRO A 133 11.96 9.08 12.25
C PRO A 133 11.18 8.13 11.32
N ILE A 134 10.82 8.63 10.14
CA ILE A 134 10.24 7.81 9.07
C ILE A 134 11.35 6.89 8.53
N VAL A 135 11.10 5.58 8.54
CA VAL A 135 12.03 4.55 8.06
C VAL A 135 11.59 3.92 6.73
N THR A 136 10.59 4.50 6.09
CA THR A 136 10.08 4.04 4.79
C THR A 136 11.20 4.02 3.75
N GLU A 137 11.44 2.86 3.14
CA GLU A 137 12.40 2.72 2.04
C GLU A 137 11.80 3.33 0.76
N VAL A 138 12.61 4.05 -0.02
CA VAL A 138 12.24 4.53 -1.34
C VAL A 138 13.24 3.93 -2.33
N THR A 139 12.84 2.88 -3.03
CA THR A 139 13.71 2.06 -3.89
C THR A 139 13.09 1.85 -5.26
N PRO A 140 13.91 1.56 -6.30
CA PRO A 140 13.38 1.24 -7.61
C PRO A 140 12.45 0.02 -7.57
N PHE A 141 11.45 0.02 -8.44
CA PHE A 141 10.57 -1.13 -8.60
C PHE A 141 11.37 -2.37 -9.01
N GLU A 142 11.06 -3.47 -8.35
CA GLU A 142 11.56 -4.80 -8.65
C GLU A 142 10.41 -5.73 -9.02
N PRO A 143 10.67 -6.95 -9.54
CA PRO A 143 9.60 -7.84 -9.96
C PRO A 143 8.53 -8.03 -8.90
N PHE A 144 7.29 -7.91 -9.34
CA PHE A 144 6.10 -8.12 -8.53
C PHE A 144 5.53 -9.50 -8.81
N TYR A 145 5.26 -10.24 -7.76
CA TYR A 145 4.62 -11.55 -7.82
C TYR A 145 3.26 -11.46 -7.14
N PRO A 146 2.14 -11.61 -7.90
CA PRO A 146 0.81 -11.60 -7.31
C PRO A 146 0.69 -12.66 -6.21
N ALA A 147 0.03 -12.32 -5.12
CA ALA A 147 -0.27 -13.27 -4.05
C ALA A 147 -1.31 -14.29 -4.53
N GLU A 148 -1.43 -15.37 -3.79
CA GLU A 148 -2.38 -16.45 -4.06
C GLU A 148 -3.82 -15.90 -4.10
N GLU A 149 -4.67 -16.50 -4.91
CA GLU A 149 -6.04 -16.02 -5.18
C GLU A 149 -6.87 -15.85 -3.91
N TYR A 150 -6.64 -16.66 -2.87
CA TYR A 150 -7.38 -16.54 -1.62
C TYR A 150 -7.09 -15.25 -0.85
N HIS A 151 -6.01 -14.52 -1.17
CA HIS A 151 -5.72 -13.20 -0.61
C HIS A 151 -6.47 -12.06 -1.31
N ARG A 152 -7.03 -12.30 -2.50
CA ARG A 152 -7.71 -11.25 -3.27
C ARG A 152 -8.95 -10.77 -2.54
N ASP A 153 -9.01 -9.45 -2.30
CA ASP A 153 -10.14 -8.79 -1.64
C ASP A 153 -10.52 -9.49 -0.31
N TYR A 154 -9.49 -9.89 0.43
CA TYR A 154 -9.62 -10.75 1.60
C TYR A 154 -10.52 -10.14 2.67
N PHE A 155 -10.37 -8.85 2.96
CA PHE A 155 -11.16 -8.18 3.99
C PHE A 155 -12.67 -8.22 3.68
N ARG A 156 -13.05 -7.91 2.44
CA ARG A 156 -14.47 -7.91 2.05
C ARG A 156 -15.07 -9.31 2.09
N ARG A 157 -14.28 -10.31 1.76
CA ARG A 157 -14.70 -11.72 1.74
C ARG A 157 -14.68 -12.38 3.11
N ASN A 158 -13.90 -11.85 4.05
CA ASN A 158 -13.68 -12.43 5.38
C ASN A 158 -13.74 -11.37 6.49
N PRO A 159 -14.80 -10.54 6.57
CA PRO A 159 -14.84 -9.42 7.51
C PRO A 159 -14.90 -9.85 8.97
N ALA A 160 -15.39 -11.03 9.25
CA ALA A 160 -15.53 -11.58 10.61
C ALA A 160 -14.28 -12.35 11.10
N GLN A 161 -13.29 -12.54 10.23
CA GLN A 161 -12.02 -13.14 10.64
C GLN A 161 -11.33 -12.23 11.66
N SER A 162 -10.75 -12.82 12.73
CA SER A 162 -10.25 -12.06 13.89
C SER A 162 -9.29 -10.93 13.55
N TYR A 163 -8.31 -11.19 12.69
CA TYR A 163 -7.35 -10.17 12.26
C TYR A 163 -8.05 -9.06 11.46
N CYS A 164 -8.98 -9.40 10.58
CA CYS A 164 -9.76 -8.43 9.82
C CYS A 164 -10.60 -7.53 10.72
N ALA A 165 -11.24 -8.09 11.73
CA ALA A 165 -12.05 -7.32 12.67
C ALA A 165 -11.22 -6.40 13.57
N VAL A 166 -10.05 -6.86 14.03
CA VAL A 166 -9.23 -6.15 15.02
C VAL A 166 -8.23 -5.20 14.38
N VAL A 167 -7.63 -5.55 13.24
CA VAL A 167 -6.54 -4.80 12.62
C VAL A 167 -7.00 -4.08 11.34
N VAL A 168 -7.65 -4.78 10.42
CA VAL A 168 -8.01 -4.22 9.11
C VAL A 168 -9.17 -3.23 9.21
N ALA A 169 -10.26 -3.62 9.87
CA ALA A 169 -11.46 -2.79 9.97
C ALA A 169 -11.20 -1.39 10.57
N PRO A 170 -10.42 -1.22 11.65
CA PRO A 170 -10.12 0.11 12.18
C PRO A 170 -9.35 1.00 11.19
N LYS A 171 -8.43 0.42 10.40
CA LYS A 171 -7.68 1.16 9.38
C LYS A 171 -8.58 1.62 8.24
N VAL A 172 -9.49 0.75 7.79
CA VAL A 172 -10.50 1.09 6.78
C VAL A 172 -11.41 2.20 7.28
N ALA A 173 -11.89 2.10 8.51
CA ALA A 173 -12.74 3.13 9.14
C ALA A 173 -12.02 4.48 9.24
N LYS A 174 -10.75 4.49 9.62
CA LYS A 174 -9.92 5.70 9.69
C LYS A 174 -9.77 6.34 8.30
N ALA A 175 -9.48 5.54 7.29
CA ALA A 175 -9.35 6.01 5.91
C ALA A 175 -10.67 6.59 5.39
N ARG A 176 -11.77 5.91 5.61
CA ARG A 176 -13.11 6.39 5.22
C ARG A 176 -13.44 7.73 5.85
N LYS A 177 -13.14 7.91 7.13
CA LYS A 177 -13.40 9.16 7.84
C LYS A 177 -12.53 10.31 7.32
N LYS A 178 -11.25 10.07 7.12
CA LYS A 178 -10.29 11.11 6.72
C LYS A 178 -10.40 11.48 5.24
N PHE A 179 -10.71 10.51 4.37
CA PHE A 179 -10.71 10.67 2.92
C PHE A 179 -12.09 10.49 2.29
N LEU A 180 -13.15 10.87 3.00
CA LEU A 180 -14.53 10.70 2.57
C LEU A 180 -14.78 11.23 1.14
N GLU A 181 -14.17 12.35 0.78
CA GLU A 181 -14.29 12.97 -0.54
C GLU A 181 -13.62 12.17 -1.67
N LYS A 182 -12.70 11.30 -1.32
CA LYS A 182 -11.93 10.49 -2.27
C LYS A 182 -12.51 9.11 -2.49
N LEU A 183 -13.56 8.74 -1.81
CA LEU A 183 -14.15 7.41 -1.90
C LEU A 183 -15.00 7.24 -3.16
N LYS A 184 -15.05 6.02 -3.68
CA LYS A 184 -16.02 5.59 -4.70
C LYS A 184 -17.43 5.74 -4.12
N ARG A 185 -18.37 6.18 -4.97
CA ARG A 185 -19.80 6.27 -4.64
C ARG A 185 -20.51 5.00 -5.08
#